data_06cead088e3d96cb803c3bed77ccdc76
#
_entry.id   06cead088e3d96cb803c3bed77ccdc76
#
_cell.length_a   1.000
_cell.length_b   1.000
_cell.length_c   1.000
_cell.angle_alpha   90.00
_cell.angle_beta   90.00
_cell.angle_gamma   90.00
#
_symmetry.space_group_name_H-M   'P 1'
#
loop_
_entity.id
_entity.type
_entity.pdbx_description
1 polymer ?
#
loop_
_entity_poly.entity_id
_entity_poly.type
_entity_poly.pdbx_seq_one_letter_code
_entity_poly.pdbx_strand_id
1 'polypeptide(L)'
;MIVSITGSTGNMGLAVLKELCTLPEITSIKLLVRSNKKVIKLQKLLNKIKGNIKVEYILGDMNSSKAIEELTNNTNYVINMAAVIPPHSDKNIKAAINCNEIGVKNLIQACENSSSKPKLIHISTVAVYGNRSLANAYGRVGDPLIPTPFDIYSLTKIRSEFNVLESNIDSFLILRQTAMYHTNMLKDNMKDGLMFHTRFDAPLEWVTAHDSGVLIAKLLHEDYEHKLNKNFWNKVYNIGGGKQNQLLGYEVFDKGFKLMGASVKDFFAPNYTITRNFHGVWFKDGDVLENLFHYQTESSDFYWEQMHKKYWYYELGRIIPKKLLKKIVIDKVRKNDSSSPYYWYLRNDESRMVAYFKGSEEFDKIPKTWKQYKLPDKKQVTINNLNYGYDIE
;
A
#
# COMPACT_ATOMS: atom_id res chain seq x y z
N MET A 1 15.21 -17.00 -16.58
CA MET A 1 14.00 -17.12 -15.72
C MET A 1 12.75 -16.68 -16.46
N ILE A 2 11.61 -17.31 -16.19
CA ILE A 2 10.27 -16.89 -16.62
C ILE A 2 9.51 -16.40 -15.40
N VAL A 3 9.00 -15.17 -15.44
CA VAL A 3 8.30 -14.52 -14.33
C VAL A 3 6.87 -14.16 -14.74
N SER A 4 5.90 -14.60 -13.97
CA SER A 4 4.48 -14.33 -14.18
C SER A 4 3.98 -13.30 -13.17
N ILE A 5 3.21 -12.31 -13.64
CA ILE A 5 2.83 -11.15 -12.83
C ILE A 5 1.34 -10.86 -12.94
N THR A 6 0.67 -10.76 -11.81
CA THR A 6 -0.65 -10.15 -11.71
C THR A 6 -0.52 -8.72 -11.20
N GLY A 7 -1.47 -7.84 -11.54
CA GLY A 7 -1.42 -6.44 -11.08
C GLY A 7 -0.36 -5.56 -11.75
N SER A 8 0.21 -5.98 -12.86
CA SER A 8 1.28 -5.31 -13.61
C SER A 8 0.99 -3.85 -14.04
N THR A 9 -0.27 -3.44 -14.07
CA THR A 9 -0.69 -2.07 -14.43
C THR A 9 -0.82 -1.12 -13.23
N GLY A 10 -0.66 -1.63 -12.02
CA GLY A 10 -0.65 -0.84 -10.78
C GLY A 10 0.68 -0.11 -10.57
N ASN A 11 0.74 0.78 -9.58
CA ASN A 11 1.95 1.57 -9.32
C ASN A 11 3.14 0.68 -8.94
N MET A 12 2.97 -0.30 -8.04
CA MET A 12 3.99 -1.27 -7.70
C MET A 12 4.36 -2.15 -8.90
N GLY A 13 3.34 -2.67 -9.61
CA GLY A 13 3.57 -3.54 -10.76
C GLY A 13 4.38 -2.89 -11.88
N LEU A 14 4.17 -1.60 -12.14
CA LEU A 14 4.97 -0.85 -13.11
C LEU A 14 6.41 -0.63 -12.63
N ALA A 15 6.62 -0.43 -11.33
CA ALA A 15 7.96 -0.30 -10.77
C ALA A 15 8.70 -1.66 -10.82
N VAL A 16 8.05 -2.72 -10.37
CA VAL A 16 8.60 -4.09 -10.47
C VAL A 16 8.98 -4.44 -11.91
N LEU A 17 8.11 -4.18 -12.89
CA LEU A 17 8.41 -4.43 -14.29
C LEU A 17 9.65 -3.70 -14.79
N LYS A 18 9.86 -2.45 -14.36
CA LYS A 18 11.04 -1.69 -14.76
C LYS A 18 12.33 -2.33 -14.24
N GLU A 19 12.33 -2.71 -12.97
CA GLU A 19 13.50 -3.31 -12.33
C GLU A 19 13.77 -4.72 -12.87
N LEU A 20 12.73 -5.53 -13.08
CA LEU A 20 12.89 -6.87 -13.70
C LEU A 20 13.48 -6.79 -15.12
N CYS A 21 13.17 -5.75 -15.88
CA CYS A 21 13.74 -5.57 -17.21
C CYS A 21 15.24 -5.25 -17.20
N THR A 22 15.84 -4.96 -16.06
CA THR A 22 17.30 -4.76 -15.93
C THR A 22 18.06 -6.06 -15.65
N LEU A 23 17.37 -7.15 -15.30
CA LEU A 23 17.96 -8.41 -14.91
C LEU A 23 18.28 -9.29 -16.16
N PRO A 24 19.54 -9.63 -16.41
CA PRO A 24 19.92 -10.40 -17.61
C PRO A 24 19.39 -11.83 -17.61
N GLU A 25 19.16 -12.41 -16.45
CA GLU A 25 18.64 -13.77 -16.28
C GLU A 25 17.15 -13.91 -16.60
N ILE A 26 16.41 -12.83 -16.74
CA ILE A 26 15.00 -12.87 -17.14
C ILE A 26 14.89 -13.00 -18.65
N THR A 27 14.35 -14.11 -19.11
CA THR A 27 14.15 -14.40 -20.54
C THR A 27 12.71 -14.13 -20.99
N SER A 28 11.73 -14.29 -20.11
CA SER A 28 10.33 -14.06 -20.42
C SER A 28 9.54 -13.51 -19.22
N ILE A 29 8.58 -12.63 -19.49
CA ILE A 29 7.61 -12.10 -18.52
C ILE A 29 6.20 -12.35 -19.04
N LYS A 30 5.36 -13.00 -18.24
CA LYS A 30 3.93 -13.19 -18.51
C LYS A 30 3.10 -12.24 -17.68
N LEU A 31 2.15 -11.54 -18.29
CA LEU A 31 1.36 -10.51 -17.64
C LEU A 31 -0.13 -10.80 -17.73
N LEU A 32 -0.79 -11.02 -16.59
CA LEU A 32 -2.25 -11.07 -16.54
C LEU A 32 -2.83 -9.66 -16.69
N VAL A 33 -3.64 -9.43 -17.71
CA VAL A 33 -4.15 -8.11 -18.07
C VAL A 33 -5.64 -8.16 -18.39
N ARG A 34 -6.43 -7.30 -17.75
CA ARG A 34 -7.90 -7.30 -17.83
C ARG A 34 -8.50 -6.74 -19.13
N SER A 35 -7.72 -6.08 -19.98
CA SER A 35 -8.24 -5.48 -21.21
C SER A 35 -7.16 -5.12 -22.21
N ASN A 36 -7.49 -5.13 -23.51
CA ASN A 36 -6.60 -4.72 -24.60
C ASN A 36 -6.06 -3.28 -24.44
N LYS A 37 -6.87 -2.36 -23.90
CA LYS A 37 -6.41 -0.98 -23.61
C LYS A 37 -5.22 -0.97 -22.65
N LYS A 38 -5.23 -1.86 -21.63
CA LYS A 38 -4.12 -2.00 -20.68
C LYS A 38 -2.92 -2.68 -21.33
N VAL A 39 -3.13 -3.66 -22.21
CA VAL A 39 -2.07 -4.29 -23.01
C VAL A 39 -1.32 -3.22 -23.81
N ILE A 40 -2.03 -2.40 -24.59
CA ILE A 40 -1.42 -1.33 -25.38
C ILE A 40 -0.58 -0.37 -24.52
N LYS A 41 -1.08 -0.01 -23.32
CA LYS A 41 -0.35 0.86 -22.40
C LYS A 41 0.96 0.21 -21.91
N LEU A 42 0.91 -1.07 -21.56
CA LEU A 42 2.10 -1.82 -21.13
C LEU A 42 3.09 -2.02 -22.27
N GLN A 43 2.62 -2.35 -23.47
CA GLN A 43 3.47 -2.48 -24.67
C GLN A 43 4.25 -1.20 -24.94
N LYS A 44 3.61 -0.02 -24.89
CA LYS A 44 4.28 1.27 -25.08
C LYS A 44 5.40 1.53 -24.07
N LEU A 45 5.22 1.07 -22.83
CA LEU A 45 6.25 1.17 -21.79
C LEU A 45 7.37 0.14 -22.04
N LEU A 46 6.99 -1.13 -22.14
CA LEU A 46 7.92 -2.26 -22.19
C LEU A 46 8.78 -2.25 -23.45
N ASN A 47 8.25 -1.82 -24.58
CA ASN A 47 9.05 -1.67 -25.83
C ASN A 47 10.25 -0.73 -25.68
N LYS A 48 10.24 0.14 -24.66
CA LYS A 48 11.35 1.06 -24.38
C LYS A 48 12.41 0.48 -23.44
N ILE A 49 12.04 -0.52 -22.62
CA ILE A 49 12.88 -0.96 -21.49
C ILE A 49 13.16 -2.47 -21.45
N LYS A 50 12.38 -3.30 -22.15
CA LYS A 50 12.45 -4.77 -22.01
C LYS A 50 13.67 -5.42 -22.66
N GLY A 51 14.43 -4.70 -23.47
CA GLY A 51 15.53 -5.30 -24.25
C GLY A 51 15.05 -6.51 -25.04
N ASN A 52 15.75 -7.66 -24.89
CA ASN A 52 15.44 -8.93 -25.53
C ASN A 52 14.42 -9.80 -24.79
N ILE A 53 13.85 -9.32 -23.66
CA ILE A 53 12.89 -10.09 -22.87
C ILE A 53 11.61 -10.30 -23.67
N LYS A 54 11.18 -11.57 -23.78
CA LYS A 54 9.88 -11.91 -24.36
C LYS A 54 8.77 -11.52 -23.39
N VAL A 55 7.74 -10.79 -23.86
CA VAL A 55 6.60 -10.42 -23.04
C VAL A 55 5.33 -11.02 -23.60
N GLU A 56 4.64 -11.80 -22.79
CA GLU A 56 3.35 -12.42 -23.09
C GLU A 56 2.22 -11.71 -22.33
N TYR A 57 1.13 -11.40 -23.01
CA TYR A 57 -0.04 -10.73 -22.43
C TYR A 57 -1.20 -11.71 -22.40
N ILE A 58 -1.57 -12.17 -21.20
CA ILE A 58 -2.66 -13.09 -20.97
C ILE A 58 -3.90 -12.27 -20.61
N LEU A 59 -4.93 -12.33 -21.44
CA LEU A 59 -6.18 -11.61 -21.22
C LEU A 59 -7.07 -12.37 -20.24
N GLY A 60 -7.38 -11.73 -19.13
CA GLY A 60 -8.23 -12.29 -18.09
C GLY A 60 -8.09 -11.52 -16.77
N ASP A 61 -8.75 -12.03 -15.76
CA ASP A 61 -8.65 -11.53 -14.39
C ASP A 61 -8.40 -12.68 -13.40
N MET A 62 -8.34 -12.38 -12.12
CA MET A 62 -8.05 -13.36 -11.05
C MET A 62 -9.12 -14.48 -10.93
N ASN A 63 -10.28 -14.34 -11.55
CA ASN A 63 -11.34 -15.35 -11.56
C ASN A 63 -11.39 -16.15 -12.89
N SER A 64 -10.53 -15.83 -13.84
CA SER A 64 -10.47 -16.50 -15.12
C SER A 64 -9.57 -17.74 -15.04
N SER A 65 -10.09 -18.90 -14.66
CA SER A 65 -9.31 -20.13 -14.42
C SER A 65 -8.34 -20.42 -15.56
N LYS A 66 -8.82 -20.40 -16.82
CA LYS A 66 -7.97 -20.63 -17.99
C LYS A 66 -6.80 -19.64 -18.09
N ALA A 67 -7.05 -18.34 -17.83
CA ALA A 67 -6.00 -17.33 -17.89
C ALA A 67 -4.98 -17.49 -16.73
N ILE A 68 -5.44 -17.92 -15.56
CA ILE A 68 -4.58 -18.18 -14.41
C ILE A 68 -3.73 -19.45 -14.65
N GLU A 69 -4.30 -20.50 -15.21
CA GLU A 69 -3.57 -21.72 -15.61
C GLU A 69 -2.49 -21.40 -16.66
N GLU A 70 -2.82 -20.61 -17.70
CA GLU A 70 -1.88 -20.16 -18.70
C GLU A 70 -0.75 -19.30 -18.08
N LEU A 71 -1.09 -18.46 -17.09
CA LEU A 71 -0.14 -17.62 -16.37
C LEU A 71 0.88 -18.45 -15.59
N THR A 72 0.41 -19.50 -14.88
CA THR A 72 1.24 -20.31 -13.97
C THR A 72 1.99 -21.44 -14.69
N ASN A 73 1.55 -21.82 -15.88
CA ASN A 73 2.19 -22.88 -16.64
C ASN A 73 3.58 -22.45 -17.12
N ASN A 74 4.56 -23.34 -17.01
CA ASN A 74 5.95 -23.12 -17.45
C ASN A 74 6.49 -21.75 -16.98
N THR A 75 6.47 -21.53 -15.68
CA THR A 75 7.00 -20.31 -15.05
C THR A 75 7.79 -20.64 -13.79
N ASN A 76 8.82 -19.85 -13.48
CA ASN A 76 9.65 -20.05 -12.30
C ASN A 76 9.09 -19.30 -11.08
N TYR A 77 8.57 -18.08 -11.28
CA TYR A 77 8.04 -17.24 -10.23
C TYR A 77 6.69 -16.67 -10.61
N VAL A 78 5.77 -16.63 -9.66
CA VAL A 78 4.51 -15.92 -9.76
C VAL A 78 4.50 -14.78 -8.73
N ILE A 79 4.42 -13.55 -9.21
CA ILE A 79 4.32 -12.36 -8.35
C ILE A 79 2.88 -11.87 -8.37
N ASN A 80 2.19 -12.07 -7.26
CA ASN A 80 0.80 -11.66 -7.11
C ASN A 80 0.67 -10.28 -6.45
N MET A 81 0.49 -9.25 -7.28
CA MET A 81 0.26 -7.86 -6.87
C MET A 81 -1.16 -7.37 -7.18
N ALA A 82 -2.01 -8.23 -7.77
CA ALA A 82 -3.39 -7.86 -8.08
C ALA A 82 -4.20 -7.73 -6.81
N ALA A 83 -4.83 -6.58 -6.62
CA ALA A 83 -5.79 -6.35 -5.54
C ALA A 83 -6.82 -5.29 -5.91
N VAL A 84 -8.01 -5.39 -5.32
CA VAL A 84 -9.00 -4.33 -5.24
C VAL A 84 -8.78 -3.62 -3.92
N ILE A 85 -8.33 -2.36 -3.98
CA ILE A 85 -7.94 -1.54 -2.83
C ILE A 85 -8.99 -0.45 -2.55
N PRO A 86 -8.99 0.19 -1.36
CA PRO A 86 -9.83 1.35 -1.08
C PRO A 86 -9.58 2.50 -2.09
N PRO A 87 -10.61 3.29 -2.43
CA PRO A 87 -12.00 3.21 -1.98
C PRO A 87 -12.86 2.21 -2.74
N HIS A 88 -12.29 1.50 -3.72
CA HIS A 88 -13.08 0.60 -4.57
C HIS A 88 -13.51 -0.67 -3.83
N SER A 89 -12.67 -1.19 -2.93
CA SER A 89 -13.03 -2.33 -2.07
C SER A 89 -14.25 -2.04 -1.21
N ASP A 90 -14.35 -0.83 -0.66
CA ASP A 90 -15.42 -0.45 0.25
C ASP A 90 -16.73 -0.18 -0.50
N LYS A 91 -16.62 0.34 -1.74
CA LYS A 91 -17.76 0.59 -2.63
C LYS A 91 -18.25 -0.67 -3.34
N ASN A 92 -17.39 -1.67 -3.53
CA ASN A 92 -17.71 -2.92 -4.23
C ASN A 92 -17.09 -4.12 -3.52
N ILE A 93 -17.75 -4.51 -2.42
CA ILE A 93 -17.34 -5.62 -1.56
C ILE A 93 -17.16 -6.93 -2.37
N LYS A 94 -18.09 -7.21 -3.29
CA LYS A 94 -18.03 -8.41 -4.14
C LYS A 94 -16.77 -8.44 -5.00
N ALA A 95 -16.39 -7.29 -5.58
CA ALA A 95 -15.15 -7.20 -6.37
C ALA A 95 -13.91 -7.40 -5.50
N ALA A 96 -13.91 -6.91 -4.26
CA ALA A 96 -12.82 -7.14 -3.31
C ALA A 96 -12.68 -8.62 -2.95
N ILE A 97 -13.77 -9.28 -2.56
CA ILE A 97 -13.77 -10.72 -2.24
C ILE A 97 -13.33 -11.53 -3.47
N ASN A 98 -13.91 -11.28 -4.63
CA ASN A 98 -13.58 -12.01 -5.84
C ASN A 98 -12.11 -11.89 -6.25
N CYS A 99 -11.53 -10.69 -6.16
CA CYS A 99 -10.13 -10.49 -6.56
C CYS A 99 -9.14 -10.90 -5.46
N ASN A 100 -9.36 -10.41 -4.23
CA ASN A 100 -8.36 -10.49 -3.16
C ASN A 100 -8.37 -11.84 -2.42
N GLU A 101 -9.49 -12.55 -2.41
CA GLU A 101 -9.65 -13.83 -1.71
C GLU A 101 -9.83 -14.99 -2.70
N ILE A 102 -10.94 -15.01 -3.45
CA ILE A 102 -11.26 -16.11 -4.37
C ILE A 102 -10.21 -16.20 -5.50
N GLY A 103 -9.84 -15.06 -6.08
CA GLY A 103 -8.82 -15.01 -7.11
C GLY A 103 -7.44 -15.50 -6.64
N VAL A 104 -7.12 -15.27 -5.34
CA VAL A 104 -5.87 -15.80 -4.77
C VAL A 104 -5.96 -17.32 -4.59
N LYS A 105 -7.11 -17.86 -4.17
CA LYS A 105 -7.35 -19.33 -4.13
C LYS A 105 -7.17 -19.98 -5.51
N ASN A 106 -7.73 -19.37 -6.55
CA ASN A 106 -7.56 -19.85 -7.92
C ASN A 106 -6.09 -19.85 -8.35
N LEU A 107 -5.35 -18.79 -7.99
CA LEU A 107 -3.92 -18.69 -8.29
C LEU A 107 -3.10 -19.76 -7.57
N ILE A 108 -3.37 -20.00 -6.29
CA ILE A 108 -2.73 -21.04 -5.49
C ILE A 108 -2.96 -22.40 -6.14
N GLN A 109 -4.21 -22.74 -6.42
CA GLN A 109 -4.57 -24.01 -7.06
C GLN A 109 -3.86 -24.21 -8.41
N ALA A 110 -3.75 -23.17 -9.21
CA ALA A 110 -3.05 -23.22 -10.48
C ALA A 110 -1.52 -23.40 -10.29
N CYS A 111 -0.92 -22.78 -9.28
CA CYS A 111 0.49 -23.00 -8.94
C CYS A 111 0.74 -24.45 -8.47
N GLU A 112 -0.14 -24.98 -7.62
CA GLU A 112 -0.06 -26.36 -7.12
C GLU A 112 -0.19 -27.39 -8.24
N ASN A 113 -1.07 -27.13 -9.21
CA ASN A 113 -1.31 -28.03 -10.34
C ASN A 113 -0.28 -27.87 -11.47
N SER A 114 0.48 -26.77 -11.50
CA SER A 114 1.49 -26.52 -12.52
C SER A 114 2.66 -27.51 -12.41
N SER A 115 3.05 -28.11 -13.53
CA SER A 115 4.23 -28.98 -13.58
C SER A 115 5.55 -28.27 -13.29
N SER A 116 5.60 -26.96 -13.51
CA SER A 116 6.79 -26.15 -13.22
C SER A 116 6.95 -25.79 -11.75
N LYS A 117 5.94 -26.07 -10.89
CA LYS A 117 5.96 -25.76 -9.45
C LYS A 117 6.53 -24.37 -9.13
N PRO A 118 5.89 -23.28 -9.62
CA PRO A 118 6.44 -21.96 -9.49
C PRO A 118 6.50 -21.49 -8.03
N LYS A 119 7.52 -20.73 -7.67
CA LYS A 119 7.59 -20.03 -6.39
C LYS A 119 6.60 -18.85 -6.38
N LEU A 120 5.80 -18.73 -5.31
CA LEU A 120 4.79 -17.68 -5.18
C LEU A 120 5.28 -16.52 -4.29
N ILE A 121 5.28 -15.31 -4.82
CA ILE A 121 5.47 -14.08 -4.04
C ILE A 121 4.12 -13.36 -3.97
N HIS A 122 3.48 -13.39 -2.80
CA HIS A 122 2.19 -12.75 -2.56
C HIS A 122 2.34 -11.42 -1.85
N ILE A 123 1.96 -10.33 -2.51
CA ILE A 123 1.99 -9.00 -1.89
C ILE A 123 0.76 -8.81 -1.03
N SER A 124 0.97 -8.73 0.27
CA SER A 124 -0.02 -8.38 1.28
C SER A 124 0.08 -6.90 1.66
N THR A 125 -0.33 -6.51 2.84
CA THR A 125 -0.48 -5.10 3.22
C THR A 125 -0.28 -4.85 4.71
N VAL A 126 0.20 -3.68 5.05
CA VAL A 126 0.21 -3.15 6.42
C VAL A 126 -1.19 -3.10 7.06
N ALA A 127 -2.24 -3.02 6.26
CA ALA A 127 -3.62 -2.95 6.74
C ALA A 127 -4.05 -4.16 7.60
N VAL A 128 -3.37 -5.31 7.46
CA VAL A 128 -3.64 -6.50 8.27
C VAL A 128 -3.36 -6.33 9.77
N TYR A 129 -2.51 -5.36 10.14
CA TYR A 129 -2.18 -5.07 11.54
C TYR A 129 -3.23 -4.22 12.27
N GLY A 130 -4.16 -3.62 11.52
CA GLY A 130 -5.23 -2.80 12.07
C GLY A 130 -4.77 -1.51 12.73
N ASN A 131 -5.57 -1.06 13.69
CA ASN A 131 -5.34 0.22 14.36
C ASN A 131 -4.19 0.15 15.35
N ARG A 132 -3.24 1.07 15.23
CA ARG A 132 -2.16 1.30 16.19
C ARG A 132 -2.24 2.70 16.77
N SER A 133 -2.06 2.81 18.08
CA SER A 133 -1.90 4.09 18.77
C SER A 133 -0.42 4.49 18.81
N LEU A 134 -0.15 5.72 19.20
CA LEU A 134 1.23 6.15 19.43
C LEU A 134 1.92 5.35 20.55
N ALA A 135 1.17 4.88 21.54
CA ALA A 135 1.70 4.01 22.61
C ALA A 135 2.15 2.63 22.09
N ASN A 136 1.62 2.20 20.95
CA ASN A 136 1.93 0.92 20.30
C ASN A 136 2.19 1.14 18.81
N ALA A 137 3.05 2.11 18.47
CA ALA A 137 3.31 2.51 17.09
C ALA A 137 4.01 1.45 16.27
N TYR A 138 4.82 0.62 16.91
CA TYR A 138 5.60 -0.42 16.24
C TYR A 138 4.84 -1.73 16.12
N GLY A 139 4.99 -2.39 14.96
CA GLY A 139 4.50 -3.72 14.68
C GLY A 139 5.55 -4.59 14.00
N ARG A 140 5.38 -5.90 14.08
CA ARG A 140 6.28 -6.90 13.51
C ARG A 140 5.52 -8.09 12.97
N VAL A 141 6.16 -8.90 12.16
CA VAL A 141 5.64 -10.23 11.81
C VAL A 141 5.41 -11.04 13.09
N GLY A 142 4.25 -11.67 13.21
CA GLY A 142 3.86 -12.41 14.42
C GLY A 142 2.91 -11.65 15.34
N ASP A 143 2.76 -10.33 15.18
CA ASP A 143 1.70 -9.60 15.86
C ASP A 143 0.31 -10.05 15.36
N PRO A 144 -0.73 -9.99 16.23
CA PRO A 144 -2.10 -10.34 15.84
C PRO A 144 -2.58 -9.58 14.62
N LEU A 145 -3.26 -10.28 13.70
CA LEU A 145 -3.89 -9.69 12.53
C LEU A 145 -5.33 -9.27 12.88
N ILE A 146 -5.58 -7.96 12.86
CA ILE A 146 -6.86 -7.38 13.31
C ILE A 146 -7.37 -6.41 12.24
N PRO A 147 -8.41 -6.77 11.47
CA PRO A 147 -8.97 -5.84 10.50
C PRO A 147 -9.62 -4.66 11.22
N THR A 148 -9.52 -3.46 10.66
CA THR A 148 -10.29 -2.32 11.17
C THR A 148 -11.76 -2.44 10.79
N PRO A 149 -12.69 -1.85 11.57
CA PRO A 149 -14.11 -1.87 11.21
C PRO A 149 -14.36 -1.28 9.82
N PHE A 150 -15.27 -1.87 9.07
CA PHE A 150 -15.64 -1.49 7.69
C PHE A 150 -14.52 -1.58 6.65
N ASP A 151 -13.36 -2.14 6.99
CA ASP A 151 -12.23 -2.32 6.08
C ASP A 151 -12.27 -3.72 5.45
N ILE A 152 -13.02 -3.84 4.37
CA ILE A 152 -13.12 -5.09 3.59
C ILE A 152 -11.77 -5.46 2.95
N TYR A 153 -10.96 -4.46 2.62
CA TYR A 153 -9.64 -4.69 2.05
C TYR A 153 -8.74 -5.46 3.02
N SER A 154 -8.59 -4.98 4.25
CA SER A 154 -7.76 -5.67 5.25
C SER A 154 -8.26 -7.08 5.53
N LEU A 155 -9.59 -7.26 5.67
CA LEU A 155 -10.19 -8.57 5.90
C LEU A 155 -9.89 -9.56 4.76
N THR A 156 -10.08 -9.15 3.51
CA THR A 156 -9.80 -10.01 2.36
C THR A 156 -8.32 -10.32 2.20
N LYS A 157 -7.43 -9.39 2.59
CA LYS A 157 -5.98 -9.61 2.59
C LYS A 157 -5.55 -10.59 3.69
N ILE A 158 -6.11 -10.49 4.89
CA ILE A 158 -5.89 -11.48 5.97
C ILE A 158 -6.30 -12.87 5.49
N ARG A 159 -7.48 -13.02 4.90
CA ARG A 159 -7.95 -14.31 4.38
C ARG A 159 -7.06 -14.84 3.27
N SER A 160 -6.55 -13.95 2.40
CA SER A 160 -5.63 -14.37 1.35
C SER A 160 -4.27 -14.83 1.90
N GLU A 161 -3.77 -14.22 2.97
CA GLU A 161 -2.57 -14.71 3.66
C GLU A 161 -2.77 -16.12 4.21
N PHE A 162 -3.90 -16.38 4.90
CA PHE A 162 -4.22 -17.72 5.38
C PHE A 162 -4.31 -18.73 4.24
N ASN A 163 -4.93 -18.39 3.11
CA ASN A 163 -4.96 -19.28 1.95
C ASN A 163 -3.57 -19.64 1.44
N VAL A 164 -2.61 -18.69 1.45
CA VAL A 164 -1.21 -18.96 1.05
C VAL A 164 -0.49 -19.81 2.11
N LEU A 165 -0.68 -19.50 3.41
CA LEU A 165 -0.04 -20.23 4.50
C LEU A 165 -0.49 -21.71 4.59
N GLU A 166 -1.74 -21.98 4.23
CA GLU A 166 -2.35 -23.32 4.25
C GLU A 166 -2.18 -24.07 2.91
N SER A 167 -1.52 -23.46 1.91
CA SER A 167 -1.31 -24.05 0.59
C SER A 167 -0.24 -25.13 0.58
N ASN A 168 -0.29 -26.01 -0.43
CA ASN A 168 0.76 -26.99 -0.71
C ASN A 168 1.82 -26.47 -1.70
N ILE A 169 1.98 -25.15 -1.82
CA ILE A 169 3.04 -24.57 -2.66
C ILE A 169 4.39 -24.79 -1.97
N ASP A 170 5.33 -25.40 -2.68
CA ASP A 170 6.65 -25.78 -2.14
C ASP A 170 7.43 -24.56 -1.60
N SER A 171 7.30 -23.42 -2.25
CA SER A 171 8.00 -22.17 -1.87
C SER A 171 7.12 -20.95 -2.08
N PHE A 172 6.81 -20.25 -1.01
CA PHE A 172 6.07 -18.99 -1.06
C PHE A 172 6.70 -17.90 -0.20
N LEU A 173 6.37 -16.65 -0.49
CA LEU A 173 6.59 -15.50 0.38
C LEU A 173 5.31 -14.68 0.49
N ILE A 174 5.02 -14.21 1.69
CA ILE A 174 4.01 -13.19 1.94
C ILE A 174 4.74 -11.91 2.32
N LEU A 175 4.59 -10.88 1.50
CA LEU A 175 5.26 -9.60 1.69
C LEU A 175 4.22 -8.53 2.05
N ARG A 176 4.19 -8.10 3.33
CA ARG A 176 3.26 -7.07 3.83
C ARG A 176 3.78 -5.70 3.47
N GLN A 177 3.25 -5.16 2.39
CA GLN A 177 3.61 -3.86 1.85
C GLN A 177 3.06 -2.73 2.73
N THR A 178 3.92 -1.81 3.14
CA THR A 178 3.50 -0.58 3.83
C THR A 178 2.87 0.45 2.87
N ALA A 179 2.50 1.62 3.36
CA ALA A 179 2.01 2.72 2.54
C ALA A 179 3.05 3.10 1.47
N MET A 180 2.60 3.28 0.23
CA MET A 180 3.52 3.41 -0.90
C MET A 180 3.47 4.80 -1.54
N TYR A 181 4.61 5.45 -1.61
CA TYR A 181 4.80 6.65 -2.42
C TYR A 181 4.86 6.29 -3.91
N HIS A 182 4.03 6.95 -4.70
CA HIS A 182 4.03 6.81 -6.15
C HIS A 182 3.68 8.13 -6.85
N THR A 183 4.06 8.26 -8.10
CA THR A 183 3.99 9.53 -8.84
C THR A 183 2.60 10.13 -8.98
N ASN A 184 1.53 9.38 -8.76
CA ASN A 184 0.15 9.86 -8.86
C ASN A 184 -0.54 10.00 -7.49
N MET A 185 0.18 9.75 -6.38
CA MET A 185 -0.38 9.70 -5.04
C MET A 185 -1.23 10.93 -4.69
N LEU A 186 -0.73 12.14 -4.98
CA LEU A 186 -1.48 13.37 -4.72
C LEU A 186 -2.82 13.42 -5.45
N LYS A 187 -2.83 13.07 -6.75
CA LYS A 187 -4.04 13.04 -7.55
C LYS A 187 -5.02 11.98 -7.04
N ASP A 188 -4.50 10.85 -6.59
CA ASP A 188 -5.33 9.73 -6.16
C ASP A 188 -5.91 9.98 -4.76
N ASN A 189 -5.16 10.56 -3.83
CA ASN A 189 -5.61 10.81 -2.47
C ASN A 189 -6.51 12.04 -2.31
N MET A 190 -6.48 13.00 -3.23
CA MET A 190 -7.31 14.23 -3.13
C MET A 190 -8.67 14.11 -3.83
N LYS A 191 -9.05 12.93 -4.33
CA LYS A 191 -10.27 12.75 -5.15
C LYS A 191 -11.53 12.44 -4.35
N ASP A 192 -11.37 11.86 -3.16
CA ASP A 192 -12.48 11.31 -2.39
C ASP A 192 -12.28 11.46 -0.88
N GLY A 193 -13.26 11.00 -0.11
CA GLY A 193 -13.29 11.11 1.35
C GLY A 193 -12.23 10.30 2.09
N LEU A 194 -11.49 9.41 1.43
CA LEU A 194 -10.42 8.65 2.07
C LEU A 194 -9.28 9.54 2.55
N MET A 195 -9.14 10.75 1.99
CA MET A 195 -8.17 11.73 2.52
C MET A 195 -8.40 12.04 4.01
N PHE A 196 -9.60 11.83 4.52
CA PHE A 196 -9.95 12.09 5.92
C PHE A 196 -9.80 10.84 6.81
N HIS A 197 -9.43 9.69 6.26
CA HIS A 197 -9.24 8.46 7.04
C HIS A 197 -7.86 8.36 7.70
N THR A 198 -6.90 9.17 7.31
CA THR A 198 -5.59 9.17 7.98
C THR A 198 -5.67 10.06 9.24
N ARG A 199 -5.48 9.46 10.41
CA ARG A 199 -5.39 10.21 11.68
C ARG A 199 -4.13 11.07 11.68
N PHE A 200 -4.18 12.25 12.29
CA PHE A 200 -3.01 13.13 12.42
C PHE A 200 -1.87 12.50 13.24
N ASP A 201 -2.23 11.68 14.21
CA ASP A 201 -1.30 10.96 15.08
C ASP A 201 -1.02 9.52 14.63
N ALA A 202 -1.48 9.09 13.45
CA ALA A 202 -1.23 7.75 12.96
C ALA A 202 0.27 7.53 12.69
N PRO A 203 0.89 6.47 13.23
CA PRO A 203 2.22 6.08 12.82
C PRO A 203 2.15 5.50 11.41
N LEU A 204 2.81 6.14 10.46
CA LEU A 204 2.85 5.72 9.06
C LEU A 204 4.28 5.48 8.64
N GLU A 205 4.56 4.28 8.18
CA GLU A 205 5.79 4.02 7.44
C GLU A 205 5.48 4.05 5.94
N TRP A 206 6.42 4.55 5.17
CA TRP A 206 6.27 4.69 3.73
C TRP A 206 7.45 4.04 3.02
N VAL A 207 7.20 3.53 1.83
CA VAL A 207 8.24 3.07 0.91
C VAL A 207 7.89 3.57 -0.48
N THR A 208 8.87 3.84 -1.34
CA THR A 208 8.56 4.23 -2.72
C THR A 208 8.21 3.03 -3.58
N ALA A 209 7.46 3.27 -4.65
CA ALA A 209 7.18 2.22 -5.64
C ALA A 209 8.49 1.73 -6.29
N HIS A 210 9.49 2.61 -6.43
CA HIS A 210 10.82 2.25 -6.91
C HIS A 210 11.49 1.25 -5.98
N ASP A 211 11.64 1.57 -4.69
CA ASP A 211 12.28 0.70 -3.71
C ASP A 211 11.57 -0.67 -3.60
N SER A 212 10.23 -0.68 -3.68
CA SER A 212 9.48 -1.93 -3.75
C SER A 212 9.81 -2.75 -5.01
N GLY A 213 10.06 -2.08 -6.14
CA GLY A 213 10.51 -2.70 -7.38
C GLY A 213 11.92 -3.29 -7.24
N VAL A 214 12.85 -2.50 -6.71
CA VAL A 214 14.24 -2.89 -6.44
C VAL A 214 14.29 -4.11 -5.52
N LEU A 215 13.49 -4.13 -4.44
CA LEU A 215 13.40 -5.29 -3.55
C LEU A 215 13.04 -6.56 -4.31
N ILE A 216 11.98 -6.53 -5.09
CA ILE A 216 11.52 -7.71 -5.83
C ILE A 216 12.57 -8.17 -6.85
N ALA A 217 13.20 -7.24 -7.57
CA ALA A 217 14.25 -7.58 -8.53
C ALA A 217 15.47 -8.23 -7.85
N LYS A 218 15.97 -7.62 -6.78
CA LYS A 218 17.11 -8.16 -6.01
C LYS A 218 16.78 -9.52 -5.39
N LEU A 219 15.56 -9.70 -4.86
CA LEU A 219 15.11 -10.98 -4.32
C LEU A 219 15.16 -12.08 -5.39
N LEU A 220 14.65 -11.83 -6.60
CA LEU A 220 14.69 -12.80 -7.68
C LEU A 220 16.14 -13.09 -8.15
N HIS A 221 16.97 -12.06 -8.21
CA HIS A 221 18.39 -12.19 -8.57
C HIS A 221 19.14 -13.07 -7.55
N GLU A 222 19.06 -12.76 -6.26
CA GLU A 222 19.74 -13.49 -5.20
C GLU A 222 19.25 -14.96 -5.08
N ASP A 223 17.95 -15.20 -5.34
CA ASP A 223 17.41 -16.56 -5.39
C ASP A 223 17.90 -17.33 -6.63
N TYR A 224 17.98 -16.67 -7.78
CA TYR A 224 18.52 -17.28 -9.01
C TYR A 224 20.00 -17.65 -8.87
N GLU A 225 20.78 -16.82 -8.20
CA GLU A 225 22.18 -17.05 -7.88
C GLU A 225 22.38 -18.06 -6.73
N HIS A 226 21.29 -18.64 -6.19
CA HIS A 226 21.32 -19.59 -5.05
C HIS A 226 21.98 -19.00 -3.78
N LYS A 227 21.94 -17.70 -3.60
CA LYS A 227 22.52 -17.01 -2.45
C LYS A 227 21.58 -16.91 -1.24
N LEU A 228 20.28 -17.12 -1.46
CA LEU A 228 19.31 -17.09 -0.37
C LEU A 228 19.39 -18.36 0.49
N ASN A 229 19.33 -18.16 1.82
CA ASN A 229 19.26 -19.26 2.77
C ASN A 229 17.99 -20.10 2.49
N LYS A 230 18.07 -21.42 2.64
CA LYS A 230 16.93 -22.34 2.49
C LYS A 230 15.72 -21.95 3.34
N ASN A 231 15.96 -21.36 4.51
CA ASN A 231 14.94 -20.92 5.42
C ASN A 231 14.34 -19.54 5.07
N PHE A 232 14.70 -18.93 3.94
CA PHE A 232 14.16 -17.66 3.50
C PHE A 232 12.71 -17.78 3.00
N TRP A 233 12.42 -18.88 2.29
CA TRP A 233 11.09 -19.17 1.77
C TRP A 233 10.12 -19.67 2.87
N ASN A 234 8.83 -19.74 2.54
CA ASN A 234 7.71 -20.13 3.41
C ASN A 234 7.58 -19.24 4.65
N LYS A 235 7.77 -17.95 4.45
CA LYS A 235 7.73 -16.92 5.50
C LYS A 235 6.95 -15.67 5.10
N VAL A 236 6.64 -14.91 6.12
CA VAL A 236 6.06 -13.57 6.02
C VAL A 236 7.14 -12.54 6.32
N TYR A 237 7.19 -11.45 5.55
CA TYR A 237 8.08 -10.31 5.79
C TYR A 237 7.33 -8.99 5.64
N ASN A 238 7.81 -7.97 6.34
CA ASN A 238 7.34 -6.60 6.18
C ASN A 238 8.20 -5.85 5.17
N ILE A 239 7.56 -5.14 4.22
CA ILE A 239 8.23 -4.21 3.32
C ILE A 239 8.05 -2.80 3.86
N GLY A 240 9.07 -2.23 4.45
CA GLY A 240 9.12 -0.87 4.96
C GLY A 240 10.14 -0.01 4.24
N GLY A 241 10.10 1.29 4.46
CA GLY A 241 11.09 2.23 3.92
C GLY A 241 12.12 2.70 4.94
N GLY A 242 12.14 2.08 6.12
CA GLY A 242 13.07 2.40 7.20
C GLY A 242 12.72 3.66 7.99
N LYS A 243 13.54 3.96 8.99
CA LYS A 243 13.32 5.05 9.96
C LYS A 243 13.13 6.42 9.30
N GLN A 244 13.82 6.69 8.19
CA GLN A 244 13.71 7.94 7.42
C GLN A 244 12.34 8.13 6.78
N ASN A 245 11.56 7.06 6.66
CA ASN A 245 10.23 7.03 6.07
C ASN A 245 9.12 6.79 7.10
N GLN A 246 9.45 6.78 8.41
CA GLN A 246 8.50 6.72 9.51
C GLN A 246 8.01 8.13 9.86
N LEU A 247 6.76 8.41 9.54
CA LEU A 247 6.11 9.71 9.70
C LEU A 247 4.82 9.57 10.51
N LEU A 248 4.37 10.69 11.07
CA LEU A 248 2.99 10.81 11.55
C LEU A 248 2.07 11.26 10.41
N GLY A 249 0.80 10.89 10.48
CA GLY A 249 -0.18 11.31 9.47
C GLY A 249 -0.20 12.82 9.23
N TYR A 250 -0.06 13.63 10.28
CA TYR A 250 0.07 15.08 10.18
C TYR A 250 1.25 15.49 9.28
N GLU A 251 2.43 14.87 9.46
CA GLU A 251 3.64 15.21 8.71
C GLU A 251 3.47 14.93 7.21
N VAL A 252 2.77 13.83 6.87
CA VAL A 252 2.49 13.47 5.47
C VAL A 252 1.58 14.49 4.81
N PHE A 253 0.51 14.90 5.49
CA PHE A 253 -0.38 15.95 4.98
C PHE A 253 0.34 17.27 4.80
N ASP A 254 1.16 17.66 5.80
CA ASP A 254 1.87 18.94 5.76
C ASP A 254 2.89 18.99 4.60
N LYS A 255 3.64 17.90 4.37
CA LYS A 255 4.53 17.77 3.21
C LYS A 255 3.76 17.87 1.88
N GLY A 256 2.58 17.25 1.79
CA GLY A 256 1.72 17.33 0.60
C GLY A 256 1.23 18.76 0.31
N PHE A 257 0.76 19.47 1.34
CA PHE A 257 0.28 20.85 1.18
C PHE A 257 1.41 21.88 0.94
N LYS A 258 2.63 21.60 1.39
CA LYS A 258 3.81 22.42 1.09
C LYS A 258 4.07 22.57 -0.40
N LEU A 259 3.69 21.60 -1.23
CA LEU A 259 3.75 21.71 -2.69
C LEU A 259 2.95 22.91 -3.24
N MET A 260 1.90 23.31 -2.53
CA MET A 260 1.07 24.48 -2.88
C MET A 260 1.45 25.73 -2.08
N GLY A 261 2.60 25.73 -1.39
CA GLY A 261 3.01 26.82 -0.50
C GLY A 261 2.08 27.03 0.68
N ALA A 262 1.46 25.95 1.17
CA ALA A 262 0.49 25.96 2.26
C ALA A 262 0.87 24.91 3.33
N SER A 263 0.11 24.87 4.41
CA SER A 263 0.20 23.84 5.44
C SER A 263 -1.12 23.10 5.59
N VAL A 264 -1.09 21.97 6.26
CA VAL A 264 -2.32 21.23 6.59
C VAL A 264 -3.31 22.12 7.36
N LYS A 265 -2.82 23.02 8.19
CA LYS A 265 -3.65 23.95 8.99
C LYS A 265 -4.46 24.95 8.16
N ASP A 266 -4.02 25.22 6.93
CA ASP A 266 -4.76 26.11 6.01
C ASP A 266 -6.01 25.43 5.43
N PHE A 267 -5.99 24.12 5.32
CA PHE A 267 -7.02 23.34 4.62
C PHE A 267 -7.84 22.44 5.53
N PHE A 268 -7.24 21.85 6.56
CA PHE A 268 -7.91 20.94 7.48
C PHE A 268 -8.14 21.61 8.84
N ALA A 269 -9.22 21.23 9.50
CA ALA A 269 -9.40 21.44 10.92
C ALA A 269 -9.16 20.12 11.67
N PRO A 270 -8.88 20.12 12.98
CA PRO A 270 -8.65 18.91 13.75
C PRO A 270 -9.76 17.86 13.66
N ASN A 271 -11.01 18.28 13.48
CA ASN A 271 -12.17 17.41 13.34
C ASN A 271 -12.47 16.95 11.91
N TYR A 272 -11.52 17.08 10.98
CA TYR A 272 -11.72 16.61 9.59
C TYR A 272 -11.36 15.15 9.41
N THR A 273 -10.40 14.65 10.19
CA THR A 273 -9.94 13.28 10.09
C THR A 273 -10.52 12.39 11.19
N ILE A 274 -10.58 11.09 10.94
CA ILE A 274 -10.94 10.11 11.96
C ILE A 274 -9.94 10.15 13.14
N THR A 275 -10.37 9.66 14.31
CA THR A 275 -9.55 9.65 15.52
C THR A 275 -9.11 8.26 15.96
N ARG A 276 -9.66 7.20 15.34
CA ARG A 276 -9.33 5.80 15.66
C ARG A 276 -9.58 4.87 14.46
N ASN A 277 -9.18 3.62 14.60
CA ASN A 277 -9.41 2.56 13.64
C ASN A 277 -8.84 2.85 12.24
N PHE A 278 -7.64 3.42 12.20
CA PHE A 278 -6.85 3.54 10.99
C PHE A 278 -5.66 2.55 11.07
N HIS A 279 -5.43 1.84 9.99
CA HIS A 279 -4.30 0.92 9.87
C HIS A 279 -3.01 1.70 9.59
N GLY A 280 -2.24 1.97 10.61
CA GLY A 280 -0.93 2.60 10.48
C GLY A 280 0.02 2.00 11.48
N VAL A 281 1.24 1.69 11.06
CA VAL A 281 2.27 1.07 11.88
C VAL A 281 3.65 1.48 11.37
N TRP A 282 4.63 1.56 12.27
CA TRP A 282 6.05 1.53 11.96
C TRP A 282 6.56 0.11 12.17
N PHE A 283 7.35 -0.42 11.24
CA PHE A 283 7.87 -1.76 11.38
C PHE A 283 9.08 -1.81 12.30
N LYS A 284 9.04 -2.70 13.31
CA LYS A 284 10.17 -2.99 14.18
C LYS A 284 11.20 -3.87 13.47
N ASP A 285 10.72 -4.74 12.59
CA ASP A 285 11.46 -5.70 11.78
C ASP A 285 11.57 -5.29 10.30
N GLY A 286 11.41 -4.00 10.01
CA GLY A 286 11.50 -3.46 8.64
C GLY A 286 12.91 -3.49 8.04
N ASP A 287 13.93 -3.76 8.84
CA ASP A 287 15.33 -3.90 8.44
C ASP A 287 15.72 -5.31 8.00
N VAL A 288 14.89 -6.33 8.26
CA VAL A 288 15.20 -7.73 7.89
C VAL A 288 15.44 -7.86 6.38
N LEU A 289 14.55 -7.34 5.54
CA LEU A 289 14.74 -7.36 4.09
C LEU A 289 15.78 -6.33 3.62
N GLU A 290 15.91 -5.21 4.31
CA GLU A 290 16.94 -4.20 4.01
C GLU A 290 18.35 -4.77 4.18
N ASN A 291 18.60 -5.49 5.27
CA ASN A 291 19.89 -6.12 5.54
C ASN A 291 20.29 -7.18 4.51
N LEU A 292 19.29 -7.81 3.85
CA LEU A 292 19.52 -8.79 2.79
C LEU A 292 19.66 -8.16 1.41
N PHE A 293 18.86 -7.15 1.12
CA PHE A 293 18.68 -6.66 -0.26
C PHE A 293 19.09 -5.20 -0.47
N HIS A 294 19.34 -4.41 0.58
CA HIS A 294 19.73 -2.99 0.48
C HIS A 294 18.85 -2.22 -0.52
N TYR A 295 17.52 -2.26 -0.31
CA TYR A 295 16.54 -1.71 -1.24
C TYR A 295 16.00 -0.34 -0.84
N GLN A 296 16.21 0.10 0.42
CA GLN A 296 15.69 1.36 0.95
C GLN A 296 16.56 2.54 0.49
N THR A 297 16.44 2.91 -0.77
CA THR A 297 17.30 3.94 -1.40
C THR A 297 16.70 5.33 -1.38
N GLU A 298 15.37 5.46 -1.27
CA GLU A 298 14.65 6.72 -1.37
C GLU A 298 13.98 7.12 -0.05
N SER A 299 14.29 8.33 0.44
CA SER A 299 13.64 8.89 1.62
C SER A 299 12.32 9.59 1.28
N SER A 300 11.49 9.81 2.30
CA SER A 300 10.30 10.65 2.19
C SER A 300 10.63 12.06 1.67
N ASP A 301 11.72 12.65 2.14
CA ASP A 301 12.14 13.99 1.70
C ASP A 301 12.54 13.99 0.23
N PHE A 302 13.29 12.98 -0.22
CA PHE A 302 13.62 12.79 -1.63
C PHE A 302 12.35 12.67 -2.48
N TYR A 303 11.39 11.82 -2.07
CA TYR A 303 10.13 11.67 -2.80
C TYR A 303 9.39 13.00 -2.94
N TRP A 304 9.24 13.78 -1.85
CA TRP A 304 8.53 15.05 -1.89
C TRP A 304 9.26 16.11 -2.73
N GLU A 305 10.58 16.10 -2.73
CA GLU A 305 11.39 16.95 -3.62
C GLU A 305 11.12 16.62 -5.10
N GLN A 306 11.07 15.33 -5.46
CA GLN A 306 10.71 14.90 -6.83
C GLN A 306 9.28 15.31 -7.20
N MET A 307 8.35 15.21 -6.25
CA MET A 307 6.98 15.66 -6.47
C MET A 307 6.90 17.18 -6.65
N HIS A 308 7.68 17.95 -5.92
CA HIS A 308 7.78 19.39 -6.08
C HIS A 308 8.27 19.76 -7.50
N LYS A 309 9.32 19.14 -7.96
CA LYS A 309 9.83 19.33 -9.34
C LYS A 309 8.77 18.94 -10.39
N LYS A 310 8.11 17.80 -10.22
CA LYS A 310 7.10 17.29 -11.17
C LYS A 310 5.83 18.14 -11.21
N TYR A 311 5.37 18.63 -10.07
CA TYR A 311 4.13 19.38 -9.92
C TYR A 311 4.39 20.86 -9.62
N TRP A 312 5.49 21.43 -10.15
CA TRP A 312 5.90 22.81 -9.94
C TRP A 312 4.76 23.82 -10.16
N TYR A 313 3.83 23.52 -11.08
CA TYR A 313 2.66 24.37 -11.35
C TYR A 313 1.66 24.41 -10.19
N TYR A 314 1.74 23.53 -9.18
CA TYR A 314 0.93 23.63 -7.97
C TYR A 314 1.32 24.82 -7.11
N GLU A 315 2.53 25.36 -7.27
CA GLU A 315 2.93 26.62 -6.64
C GLU A 315 2.08 27.81 -7.10
N LEU A 316 1.50 27.75 -8.29
CA LEU A 316 0.53 28.75 -8.76
C LEU A 316 -0.71 28.79 -7.87
N GLY A 317 -0.99 27.75 -7.10
CA GLY A 317 -2.01 27.72 -6.08
C GLY A 317 -1.82 28.77 -4.97
N ARG A 318 -0.59 29.30 -4.80
CA ARG A 318 -0.31 30.42 -3.88
C ARG A 318 -1.07 31.69 -4.25
N ILE A 319 -1.40 31.87 -5.52
CA ILE A 319 -2.10 33.05 -6.05
C ILE A 319 -3.61 32.97 -5.70
N ILE A 320 -4.13 31.77 -5.51
CA ILE A 320 -5.55 31.55 -5.23
C ILE A 320 -5.79 31.67 -3.72
N PRO A 321 -6.79 32.45 -3.27
CA PRO A 321 -7.12 32.54 -1.85
C PRO A 321 -7.37 31.16 -1.24
N LYS A 322 -6.60 30.79 -0.21
CA LYS A 322 -6.69 29.47 0.45
C LYS A 322 -8.11 29.10 0.88
N LYS A 323 -8.91 30.08 1.33
CA LYS A 323 -10.33 29.87 1.67
C LYS A 323 -11.17 29.39 0.49
N LEU A 324 -10.87 29.87 -0.73
CA LEU A 324 -11.57 29.47 -1.94
C LEU A 324 -11.17 28.05 -2.35
N LEU A 325 -9.87 27.74 -2.36
CA LEU A 325 -9.37 26.36 -2.62
C LEU A 325 -9.94 25.37 -1.62
N LYS A 326 -9.95 25.71 -0.32
CA LYS A 326 -10.54 24.86 0.70
C LYS A 326 -12.01 24.57 0.40
N LYS A 327 -12.81 25.59 0.08
CA LYS A 327 -14.24 25.44 -0.22
C LYS A 327 -14.50 24.55 -1.43
N ILE A 328 -13.73 24.76 -2.51
CA ILE A 328 -13.94 24.05 -3.79
C ILE A 328 -13.45 22.62 -3.74
N VAL A 329 -12.30 22.35 -3.12
CA VAL A 329 -11.68 21.03 -3.11
C VAL A 329 -12.06 20.26 -1.85
N ILE A 330 -11.69 20.76 -0.68
CA ILE A 330 -11.78 20.00 0.58
C ILE A 330 -13.21 19.93 1.09
N ASP A 331 -13.91 21.07 1.23
CA ASP A 331 -15.24 21.10 1.83
C ASP A 331 -16.30 20.43 0.95
N LYS A 332 -16.10 20.45 -0.38
CA LYS A 332 -16.96 19.74 -1.33
C LYS A 332 -16.87 18.23 -1.13
N VAL A 333 -15.66 17.68 -1.09
CA VAL A 333 -15.43 16.24 -0.85
C VAL A 333 -15.92 15.88 0.54
N ARG A 334 -15.58 16.66 1.55
CA ARG A 334 -15.98 16.43 2.94
C ARG A 334 -17.49 16.28 3.12
N LYS A 335 -18.29 17.07 2.42
CA LYS A 335 -19.77 17.06 2.55
C LYS A 335 -20.46 16.00 1.71
N ASN A 336 -19.91 15.67 0.54
CA ASN A 336 -20.65 14.94 -0.50
C ASN A 336 -20.13 13.53 -0.74
N ASP A 337 -18.89 13.22 -0.37
CA ASP A 337 -18.35 11.87 -0.60
C ASP A 337 -18.76 10.91 0.52
N SER A 338 -19.31 9.77 0.14
CA SER A 338 -19.82 8.75 1.08
C SER A 338 -18.74 8.10 1.95
N SER A 339 -17.47 8.28 1.60
CA SER A 339 -16.33 7.84 2.41
C SER A 339 -15.90 8.90 3.45
N SER A 340 -16.45 10.12 3.40
CA SER A 340 -16.07 11.18 4.34
C SER A 340 -16.71 11.00 5.71
N PRO A 341 -15.95 11.15 6.81
CA PRO A 341 -16.49 11.14 8.17
C PRO A 341 -17.60 12.17 8.41
N TYR A 342 -17.46 13.36 7.83
CA TYR A 342 -18.49 14.39 7.96
C TYR A 342 -19.78 14.04 7.21
N TYR A 343 -19.69 13.31 6.11
CA TYR A 343 -20.86 12.78 5.42
C TYR A 343 -21.64 11.79 6.29
N TRP A 344 -20.93 10.92 7.04
CA TRP A 344 -21.54 9.97 7.98
C TRP A 344 -22.25 10.72 9.11
N TYR A 345 -21.57 11.71 9.69
CA TYR A 345 -22.14 12.57 10.75
C TYR A 345 -23.44 13.25 10.30
N LEU A 346 -23.45 13.87 9.11
CA LEU A 346 -24.65 14.54 8.57
C LEU A 346 -25.83 13.59 8.28
N ARG A 347 -25.58 12.30 8.18
CA ARG A 347 -26.59 11.28 7.88
C ARG A 347 -26.92 10.39 9.07
N ASN A 348 -26.41 10.73 10.24
CA ASN A 348 -26.61 9.95 11.46
C ASN A 348 -26.19 8.48 11.30
N ASP A 349 -25.12 8.20 10.54
CA ASP A 349 -24.52 6.86 10.44
C ASP A 349 -23.74 6.56 11.73
N GLU A 350 -24.48 6.32 12.80
CA GLU A 350 -23.91 6.15 14.14
C GLU A 350 -22.97 4.94 14.20
N SER A 351 -23.19 3.89 13.40
CA SER A 351 -22.29 2.74 13.32
C SER A 351 -20.87 3.14 12.94
N ARG A 352 -20.71 3.98 11.91
CA ARG A 352 -19.41 4.52 11.52
C ARG A 352 -18.91 5.55 12.51
N MET A 353 -19.78 6.41 13.05
CA MET A 353 -19.39 7.38 14.07
C MET A 353 -18.85 6.69 15.33
N VAL A 354 -19.47 5.63 15.81
CA VAL A 354 -18.96 4.81 16.92
C VAL A 354 -17.62 4.17 16.57
N ALA A 355 -17.51 3.59 15.39
CA ALA A 355 -16.28 2.94 14.96
C ALA A 355 -15.08 3.90 14.90
N TYR A 356 -15.26 5.09 14.35
CA TYR A 356 -14.14 5.98 14.04
C TYR A 356 -13.96 7.15 15.00
N PHE A 357 -14.95 7.44 15.87
CA PHE A 357 -14.91 8.55 16.82
C PHE A 357 -15.38 8.18 18.24
N LYS A 358 -15.90 6.99 18.49
CA LYS A 358 -16.65 6.56 19.68
C LYS A 358 -18.08 7.14 19.77
N GLY A 359 -18.62 7.66 18.68
CA GLY A 359 -19.95 8.22 18.57
C GLY A 359 -19.97 9.67 18.10
N SER A 360 -21.14 10.14 17.73
CA SER A 360 -21.36 11.52 17.26
C SER A 360 -21.10 12.55 18.36
N GLU A 361 -21.41 12.24 19.62
CA GLU A 361 -21.11 13.12 20.76
C GLU A 361 -19.62 13.37 20.95
N GLU A 362 -18.79 12.33 20.79
CA GLU A 362 -17.33 12.44 20.89
C GLU A 362 -16.75 13.22 19.71
N PHE A 363 -17.34 13.06 18.51
CA PHE A 363 -16.98 13.87 17.34
C PHE A 363 -17.21 15.37 17.58
N ASP A 364 -18.32 15.76 18.24
CA ASP A 364 -18.62 17.15 18.53
C ASP A 364 -17.66 17.80 19.54
N LYS A 365 -17.01 16.99 20.39
CA LYS A 365 -16.00 17.43 21.35
C LYS A 365 -14.63 17.69 20.70
N ILE A 366 -14.40 17.21 19.47
CA ILE A 366 -13.12 17.43 18.80
C ILE A 366 -12.93 18.92 18.51
N PRO A 367 -11.75 19.49 18.86
CA PRO A 367 -11.47 20.90 18.59
C PRO A 367 -11.67 21.27 17.12
N LYS A 368 -12.41 22.35 16.87
CA LYS A 368 -12.64 22.87 15.51
C LYS A 368 -11.53 23.82 15.04
N THR A 369 -10.59 24.15 15.92
CA THR A 369 -9.47 25.05 15.63
C THR A 369 -8.15 24.48 16.13
N TRP A 370 -7.08 24.76 15.41
CA TRP A 370 -5.73 24.33 15.78
C TRP A 370 -5.19 24.95 17.07
N LYS A 371 -5.75 26.07 17.52
CA LYS A 371 -5.36 26.70 18.80
C LYS A 371 -5.66 25.80 20.00
N GLN A 372 -6.68 24.97 19.89
CA GLN A 372 -7.15 24.07 20.95
C GLN A 372 -6.65 22.63 20.76
N TYR A 373 -5.97 22.33 19.65
CA TYR A 373 -5.51 21.00 19.34
C TYR A 373 -3.99 20.89 19.47
N LYS A 374 -3.53 19.97 20.33
CA LYS A 374 -2.12 19.67 20.50
C LYS A 374 -1.72 18.59 19.50
N LEU A 375 -0.79 18.94 18.61
CA LEU A 375 -0.21 17.96 17.69
C LEU A 375 0.62 16.94 18.47
N PRO A 376 0.61 15.68 18.04
CA PRO A 376 1.46 14.64 18.64
C PRO A 376 2.95 14.95 18.39
N ASP A 377 3.77 14.61 19.37
CA ASP A 377 5.23 14.71 19.26
C ASP A 377 5.83 13.32 18.96
N LYS A 378 6.41 13.18 17.79
CA LYS A 378 7.05 11.95 17.34
C LYS A 378 8.17 11.48 18.28
N LYS A 379 8.90 12.43 18.91
CA LYS A 379 9.97 12.09 19.85
C LYS A 379 9.43 11.39 21.10
N GLN A 380 8.27 11.81 21.59
CA GLN A 380 7.61 11.14 22.73
C GLN A 380 7.18 9.71 22.38
N VAL A 381 6.73 9.48 21.17
CA VAL A 381 6.36 8.15 20.67
C VAL A 381 7.54 7.19 20.71
N THR A 382 8.69 7.62 20.22
CA THR A 382 9.91 6.79 20.16
C THR A 382 10.39 6.43 21.56
N ILE A 383 10.35 7.37 22.51
CA ILE A 383 10.76 7.14 23.89
C ILE A 383 9.84 6.12 24.59
N ASN A 384 8.54 6.27 24.47
CA ASN A 384 7.56 5.38 25.11
C ASN A 384 7.65 3.93 24.58
N ASN A 385 7.97 3.74 23.30
CA ASN A 385 8.11 2.39 22.72
C ASN A 385 9.43 1.70 23.05
N LEU A 386 10.48 2.42 23.42
CA LEU A 386 11.73 1.84 23.92
C LEU A 386 11.60 1.25 25.34
N ASN A 387 10.65 1.77 26.13
CA ASN A 387 10.45 1.35 27.54
C ASN A 387 9.58 0.08 27.68
N TYR A 388 9.01 -0.48 26.62
CA TYR A 388 8.17 -1.67 26.67
C TYR A 388 8.95 -2.97 26.43
N GLY A 389 10.20 -3.08 26.93
CA GLY A 389 10.84 -4.36 27.28
C GLY A 389 10.85 -5.48 26.21
N TYR A 390 10.82 -5.16 24.94
CA TYR A 390 10.97 -6.16 23.86
C TYR A 390 12.39 -6.18 23.29
N ASP A 391 13.37 -5.96 24.14
CA ASP A 391 14.74 -6.40 23.86
C ASP A 391 14.79 -7.89 24.17
N ILE A 392 14.35 -8.70 23.23
CA ILE A 392 14.69 -10.11 23.19
C ILE A 392 15.95 -10.18 22.32
N GLU A 393 17.05 -10.48 23.00
CA GLU A 393 18.32 -10.87 22.40
C GLU A 393 18.17 -12.00 21.37
#